data_b5e500ef8f88ead779ad678730ba93da
#
_entry.id   b5e500ef8f88ead779ad678730ba93da
#
_cell.length_a   1.000
_cell.length_b   1.000
_cell.length_c   1.000
_cell.angle_alpha   90.00
_cell.angle_beta   90.00
_cell.angle_gamma   90.00
#
_symmetry.space_group_name_H-M   'P 1'
#
loop_
_entity.id
_entity.type
_entity.pdbx_description
1 polymer ?
#
loop_
_entity_poly.entity_id
_entity_poly.type
_entity_poly.pdbx_seq_one_letter_code
_entity_poly.pdbx_strand_id
1 'polypeptide(L)'
;PADRKPGERFPVVYLLHGAFEDAGVWNTRAGALLSKLATRERLVFIAPSCGRTGWYADSPYLKKSRIESFFARELMPYVERAFPVLPKRGVMGMSMGGHGSFVLALRHPGSFASVSSMSGVMDITRHPDQWKIRDVLGPMNANKALWQSYSAEELLKRSKAAGMPAMLITTGQQDAYVVPENRAFRDTLRRGGFSYQYREAPGLHDWTYWLDELPLHVAFHAGVLHR
;
A
#
# COMPACT_ATOMS: atom_id res chain seq x y z
N PRO A 1 -18.65 2.52 -8.39
CA PRO A 1 -19.86 1.69 -8.43
C PRO A 1 -20.59 1.84 -9.77
N ALA A 2 -20.98 0.69 -10.37
CA ALA A 2 -21.62 0.68 -11.68
C ALA A 2 -23.04 1.29 -11.68
N ASP A 3 -23.68 1.28 -10.52
CA ASP A 3 -25.05 1.77 -10.28
C ASP A 3 -25.10 3.19 -9.66
N ARG A 4 -24.03 3.97 -9.83
CA ARG A 4 -23.91 5.32 -9.28
C ARG A 4 -25.02 6.25 -9.75
N LYS A 5 -25.67 6.93 -8.83
CA LYS A 5 -26.64 8.00 -9.13
C LYS A 5 -25.93 9.33 -9.42
N PRO A 6 -26.57 10.23 -10.18
CA PRO A 6 -26.05 11.58 -10.39
C PRO A 6 -25.75 12.28 -9.06
N GLY A 7 -24.58 12.93 -8.96
CA GLY A 7 -24.16 13.65 -7.75
C GLY A 7 -23.59 12.79 -6.62
N GLU A 8 -23.74 11.47 -6.68
CA GLU A 8 -23.22 10.57 -5.63
C GLU A 8 -21.69 10.47 -5.65
N ARG A 9 -21.07 10.56 -4.46
CA ARG A 9 -19.62 10.49 -4.25
C ARG A 9 -19.27 9.39 -3.26
N PHE A 10 -18.09 8.80 -3.41
CA PHE A 10 -17.64 7.62 -2.67
C PHE A 10 -16.26 7.80 -2.06
N PRO A 11 -15.95 7.13 -0.95
CA PRO A 11 -14.57 7.01 -0.50
C PRO A 11 -13.68 6.38 -1.58
N VAL A 12 -12.40 6.73 -1.57
CA VAL A 12 -11.42 6.22 -2.55
C VAL A 12 -10.39 5.32 -1.87
N VAL A 13 -10.04 4.22 -2.53
CA VAL A 13 -8.94 3.35 -2.14
C VAL A 13 -7.92 3.29 -3.27
N TYR A 14 -6.68 3.66 -2.97
CA TYR A 14 -5.55 3.55 -3.90
C TYR A 14 -4.98 2.14 -3.86
N LEU A 15 -4.80 1.52 -5.06
CA LEU A 15 -4.31 0.15 -5.24
C LEU A 15 -2.89 0.18 -5.78
N LEU A 16 -1.92 -0.20 -4.97
CA LEU A 16 -0.50 -0.18 -5.30
C LEU A 16 -0.02 -1.54 -5.80
N HIS A 17 0.58 -1.57 -7.00
CA HIS A 17 1.05 -2.80 -7.65
C HIS A 17 2.38 -3.30 -7.08
N GLY A 18 2.71 -4.57 -7.34
CA GLY A 18 3.96 -5.22 -6.97
C GLY A 18 5.15 -4.83 -7.87
N ALA A 19 6.34 -5.29 -7.49
CA ALA A 19 7.54 -5.09 -8.31
C ALA A 19 7.43 -5.81 -9.66
N PHE A 20 8.02 -5.21 -10.70
CA PHE A 20 8.02 -5.69 -12.09
C PHE A 20 6.66 -5.64 -12.80
N GLU A 21 5.64 -5.12 -12.17
CA GLU A 21 4.30 -4.89 -12.70
C GLU A 21 4.05 -3.39 -12.97
N ASP A 22 2.83 -3.05 -13.34
CA ASP A 22 2.34 -1.67 -13.47
C ASP A 22 0.86 -1.58 -13.03
N ALA A 23 0.28 -0.38 -13.10
CA ALA A 23 -1.11 -0.15 -12.71
C ALA A 23 -2.12 -1.04 -13.41
N GLY A 24 -1.85 -1.46 -14.66
CA GLY A 24 -2.74 -2.29 -15.46
C GLY A 24 -2.95 -3.69 -14.90
N VAL A 25 -2.04 -4.17 -14.04
CA VAL A 25 -2.15 -5.51 -13.46
C VAL A 25 -3.41 -5.69 -12.62
N TRP A 26 -3.84 -4.65 -11.90
CA TRP A 26 -5.08 -4.70 -11.12
C TRP A 26 -6.30 -4.95 -12.00
N ASN A 27 -6.37 -4.29 -13.17
CA ASN A 27 -7.46 -4.53 -14.11
C ASN A 27 -7.35 -5.93 -14.75
N THR A 28 -6.15 -6.34 -15.14
CA THR A 28 -5.92 -7.61 -15.84
C THR A 28 -6.18 -8.82 -14.92
N ARG A 29 -5.74 -8.77 -13.66
CA ARG A 29 -5.84 -9.89 -12.71
C ARG A 29 -7.10 -9.85 -11.84
N ALA A 30 -7.56 -8.68 -11.47
CA ALA A 30 -8.61 -8.50 -10.46
C ALA A 30 -9.80 -7.66 -10.97
N GLY A 31 -9.82 -7.17 -12.22
CA GLY A 31 -10.79 -6.18 -12.69
C GLY A 31 -12.25 -6.57 -12.48
N ALA A 32 -12.63 -7.80 -12.82
CA ALA A 32 -14.00 -8.28 -12.61
C ALA A 32 -14.38 -8.36 -11.11
N LEU A 33 -13.45 -8.81 -10.26
CA LEU A 33 -13.64 -8.85 -8.81
C LEU A 33 -13.73 -7.45 -8.22
N LEU A 34 -12.81 -6.56 -8.58
CA LEU A 34 -12.79 -5.16 -8.14
C LEU A 34 -14.07 -4.42 -8.54
N SER A 35 -14.59 -4.65 -9.75
CA SER A 35 -15.86 -4.05 -10.19
C SER A 35 -17.04 -4.47 -9.31
N LYS A 36 -17.12 -5.77 -8.96
CA LYS A 36 -18.15 -6.29 -8.02
C LYS A 36 -17.97 -5.68 -6.63
N LEU A 37 -16.73 -5.66 -6.12
CA LEU A 37 -16.42 -5.11 -4.80
C LEU A 37 -16.68 -3.60 -4.74
N ALA A 38 -16.33 -2.83 -5.78
CA ALA A 38 -16.60 -1.40 -5.87
C ALA A 38 -18.09 -1.08 -5.74
N THR A 39 -18.93 -1.86 -6.39
CA THR A 39 -20.40 -1.70 -6.32
C THR A 39 -20.94 -2.10 -4.96
N ARG A 40 -20.54 -3.27 -4.46
CA ARG A 40 -21.00 -3.81 -3.17
C ARG A 40 -20.62 -2.92 -2.00
N GLU A 41 -19.37 -2.50 -1.97
CA GLU A 41 -18.78 -1.74 -0.85
C GLU A 41 -18.86 -0.22 -1.04
N ARG A 42 -19.46 0.26 -2.13
CA ARG A 42 -19.60 1.69 -2.44
C ARG A 42 -18.26 2.45 -2.39
N LEU A 43 -17.24 1.92 -3.06
CA LEU A 43 -15.89 2.48 -3.11
C LEU A 43 -15.47 2.81 -4.55
N VAL A 44 -14.54 3.76 -4.69
CA VAL A 44 -13.82 4.00 -5.95
C VAL A 44 -12.39 3.49 -5.78
N PHE A 45 -11.90 2.73 -6.74
CA PHE A 45 -10.51 2.25 -6.79
C PHE A 45 -9.72 3.06 -7.80
N ILE A 46 -8.52 3.49 -7.39
CA ILE A 46 -7.54 4.19 -8.24
C ILE A 46 -6.24 3.39 -8.19
N ALA A 47 -5.78 2.91 -9.33
CA ALA A 47 -4.52 2.17 -9.44
C ALA A 47 -3.45 3.05 -10.11
N PRO A 48 -2.59 3.74 -9.35
CA PRO A 48 -1.49 4.51 -9.91
C PRO A 48 -0.32 3.61 -10.30
N SER A 49 0.47 4.02 -11.28
CA SER A 49 1.76 3.39 -11.57
C SER A 49 2.90 4.16 -10.92
N CYS A 50 3.86 3.41 -10.36
CA CYS A 50 5.14 3.96 -9.92
C CYS A 50 6.30 3.56 -10.84
N GLY A 51 5.99 3.11 -12.07
CA GLY A 51 6.94 2.35 -12.87
C GLY A 51 7.17 0.95 -12.29
N ARG A 52 7.88 0.09 -13.01
CA ARG A 52 8.00 -1.34 -12.67
C ARG A 52 8.72 -1.63 -11.33
N THR A 53 9.57 -0.71 -10.86
CA THR A 53 10.39 -0.88 -9.64
C THR A 53 10.62 0.46 -8.92
N GLY A 54 9.65 1.37 -8.93
CA GLY A 54 9.79 2.72 -8.36
C GLY A 54 9.64 2.81 -6.84
N TRP A 55 9.25 1.72 -6.18
CA TRP A 55 9.15 1.57 -4.72
C TRP A 55 8.36 2.69 -4.02
N TYR A 56 7.52 3.39 -4.79
CA TYR A 56 6.70 4.52 -4.30
C TYR A 56 7.52 5.61 -3.61
N ALA A 57 8.77 5.79 -4.06
CA ALA A 57 9.76 6.69 -3.48
C ALA A 57 10.15 7.83 -4.43
N ASP A 58 10.57 8.95 -3.87
CA ASP A 58 11.31 9.97 -4.59
C ASP A 58 12.78 9.56 -4.68
N SER A 59 13.25 9.32 -5.89
CA SER A 59 14.61 8.82 -6.12
C SER A 59 15.59 9.96 -6.42
N PRO A 60 16.70 10.07 -5.70
CA PRO A 60 17.78 10.96 -6.10
C PRO A 60 18.64 10.37 -7.24
N TYR A 61 18.50 9.07 -7.54
CA TYR A 61 19.29 8.34 -8.52
C TYR A 61 18.61 8.19 -9.88
N LEU A 62 17.28 7.99 -9.87
CA LEU A 62 16.49 7.93 -11.11
C LEU A 62 16.02 9.35 -11.45
N LYS A 63 16.62 9.96 -12.48
CA LYS A 63 16.21 11.28 -12.96
C LYS A 63 14.70 11.36 -13.15
N LYS A 64 14.10 12.38 -12.53
CA LYS A 64 12.66 12.67 -12.61
C LYS A 64 11.73 11.65 -11.91
N SER A 65 12.25 10.64 -11.19
CA SER A 65 11.42 9.76 -10.39
C SER A 65 11.06 10.45 -9.06
N ARG A 66 9.88 11.02 -9.00
CA ARG A 66 9.30 11.69 -7.83
C ARG A 66 7.93 11.11 -7.49
N ILE A 67 7.89 9.80 -7.28
CA ILE A 67 6.64 9.05 -7.17
C ILE A 67 5.88 9.40 -5.90
N GLU A 68 6.56 9.51 -4.76
CA GLU A 68 5.95 9.92 -3.51
C GLU A 68 5.37 11.35 -3.61
N SER A 69 6.19 12.29 -4.09
CA SER A 69 5.77 13.69 -4.28
C SER A 69 4.60 13.80 -5.27
N PHE A 70 4.66 13.08 -6.40
CA PHE A 70 3.57 13.01 -7.36
C PHE A 70 2.29 12.48 -6.72
N PHE A 71 2.38 11.39 -5.97
CA PHE A 71 1.24 10.79 -5.30
C PHE A 71 0.56 11.79 -4.36
N ALA A 72 1.35 12.40 -3.46
CA ALA A 72 0.83 13.26 -2.42
C ALA A 72 0.37 14.64 -2.92
N ARG A 73 1.08 15.23 -3.87
CA ARG A 73 0.88 16.63 -4.28
C ARG A 73 0.08 16.81 -5.57
N GLU A 74 0.03 15.78 -6.41
CA GLU A 74 -0.61 15.88 -7.72
C GLU A 74 -1.75 14.86 -7.87
N LEU A 75 -1.49 13.57 -7.67
CA LEU A 75 -2.47 12.52 -7.92
C LEU A 75 -3.68 12.62 -6.98
N MET A 76 -3.46 12.66 -5.66
CA MET A 76 -4.59 12.73 -4.71
C MET A 76 -5.48 13.97 -4.95
N PRO A 77 -4.94 15.21 -5.09
CA PRO A 77 -5.74 16.37 -5.43
C PRO A 77 -6.43 16.28 -6.80
N TYR A 78 -5.77 15.69 -7.81
CA TYR A 78 -6.39 15.47 -9.13
C TYR A 78 -7.59 14.53 -9.03
N VAL A 79 -7.44 13.39 -8.35
CA VAL A 79 -8.51 12.40 -8.18
C VAL A 79 -9.74 13.02 -7.51
N GLU A 80 -9.55 13.86 -6.49
CA GLU A 80 -10.66 14.52 -5.79
C GLU A 80 -11.40 15.56 -6.63
N ARG A 81 -10.70 16.18 -7.57
CA ARG A 81 -11.33 17.13 -8.50
C ARG A 81 -11.99 16.44 -9.70
N ALA A 82 -11.35 15.40 -10.24
CA ALA A 82 -11.73 14.78 -11.51
C ALA A 82 -12.75 13.64 -11.37
N PHE A 83 -12.86 13.02 -10.21
CA PHE A 83 -13.70 11.84 -9.98
C PHE A 83 -14.74 12.09 -8.88
N PRO A 84 -15.84 11.32 -8.87
CA PRO A 84 -16.88 11.45 -7.85
C PRO A 84 -16.45 10.79 -6.53
N VAL A 85 -15.40 11.30 -5.90
CA VAL A 85 -14.86 10.77 -4.65
C VAL A 85 -14.98 11.77 -3.50
N LEU A 86 -15.12 11.24 -2.29
CA LEU A 86 -15.02 11.98 -1.03
C LEU A 86 -13.54 12.12 -0.62
N PRO A 87 -13.18 13.11 0.21
CA PRO A 87 -11.83 13.23 0.75
C PRO A 87 -11.55 12.22 1.89
N LYS A 88 -12.12 11.02 1.78
CA LYS A 88 -11.91 9.87 2.66
C LYS A 88 -11.12 8.82 1.89
N ARG A 89 -9.89 8.58 2.29
CA ARG A 89 -8.90 7.82 1.53
C ARG A 89 -8.42 6.59 2.29
N GLY A 90 -8.35 5.48 1.57
CA GLY A 90 -7.58 4.30 1.94
C GLY A 90 -6.44 4.06 0.96
N VAL A 91 -5.43 3.32 1.38
CA VAL A 91 -4.35 2.85 0.52
C VAL A 91 -4.03 1.39 0.83
N MET A 92 -3.90 0.57 -0.21
CA MET A 92 -3.56 -0.84 -0.09
C MET A 92 -2.67 -1.29 -1.26
N GLY A 93 -1.98 -2.39 -1.07
CA GLY A 93 -1.20 -2.98 -2.15
C GLY A 93 -0.66 -4.36 -1.80
N MET A 94 -0.01 -4.99 -2.78
CA MET A 94 0.66 -6.27 -2.58
C MET A 94 2.17 -6.12 -2.80
N SER A 95 2.99 -6.92 -2.08
CA SER A 95 4.45 -6.96 -2.24
C SER A 95 5.08 -5.55 -2.11
N MET A 96 5.76 -5.06 -3.14
CA MET A 96 6.27 -3.68 -3.22
C MET A 96 5.16 -2.65 -2.94
N GLY A 97 3.94 -2.87 -3.43
CA GLY A 97 2.81 -1.98 -3.17
C GLY A 97 2.30 -2.05 -1.74
N GLY A 98 2.39 -3.22 -1.10
CA GLY A 98 2.08 -3.37 0.32
C GLY A 98 3.04 -2.57 1.21
N HIS A 99 4.35 -2.62 0.90
CA HIS A 99 5.35 -1.73 1.48
C HIS A 99 5.02 -0.26 1.22
N GLY A 100 4.80 0.11 -0.05
CA GLY A 100 4.51 1.48 -0.46
C GLY A 100 3.28 2.07 0.23
N SER A 101 2.26 1.25 0.49
CA SER A 101 1.06 1.68 1.23
C SER A 101 1.41 2.17 2.63
N PHE A 102 2.21 1.41 3.37
CA PHE A 102 2.67 1.80 4.71
C PHE A 102 3.64 2.98 4.66
N VAL A 103 4.57 3.02 3.70
CA VAL A 103 5.49 4.16 3.54
C VAL A 103 4.70 5.45 3.31
N LEU A 104 3.74 5.46 2.37
CA LEU A 104 2.91 6.63 2.10
C LEU A 104 2.10 7.06 3.33
N ALA A 105 1.48 6.10 4.04
CA ALA A 105 0.66 6.41 5.21
C ALA A 105 1.49 6.96 6.38
N LEU A 106 2.69 6.41 6.61
CA LEU A 106 3.58 6.83 7.70
C LEU A 106 4.30 8.16 7.41
N ARG A 107 4.61 8.44 6.14
CA ARG A 107 5.27 9.70 5.73
C ARG A 107 4.29 10.85 5.52
N HIS A 108 3.02 10.57 5.31
CA HIS A 108 1.94 11.57 5.13
C HIS A 108 0.84 11.39 6.19
N PRO A 109 1.12 11.66 7.48
CA PRO A 109 0.15 11.50 8.56
C PRO A 109 -1.15 12.26 8.28
N GLY A 110 -2.29 11.64 8.55
CA GLY A 110 -3.61 12.22 8.32
C GLY A 110 -4.11 12.16 6.87
N SER A 111 -3.29 11.72 5.92
CA SER A 111 -3.72 11.61 4.50
C SER A 111 -4.62 10.41 4.23
N PHE A 112 -4.53 9.36 5.04
CA PHE A 112 -5.30 8.13 4.89
C PHE A 112 -5.99 7.75 6.20
N ALA A 113 -7.26 7.32 6.11
CA ALA A 113 -8.00 6.78 7.26
C ALA A 113 -7.72 5.28 7.46
N SER A 114 -7.32 4.58 6.40
CA SER A 114 -7.00 3.16 6.44
C SER A 114 -5.83 2.81 5.53
N VAL A 115 -5.00 1.86 5.97
CA VAL A 115 -3.88 1.31 5.20
C VAL A 115 -3.88 -0.21 5.30
N SER A 116 -3.60 -0.89 4.19
CA SER A 116 -3.43 -2.33 4.27
C SER A 116 -2.38 -2.88 3.31
N SER A 117 -1.85 -4.06 3.64
CA SER A 117 -0.77 -4.73 2.92
C SER A 117 -1.03 -6.22 2.78
N MET A 118 -0.93 -6.73 1.56
CA MET A 118 -0.89 -8.16 1.23
C MET A 118 0.56 -8.55 0.93
N SER A 119 1.17 -9.38 1.76
CA SER A 119 2.56 -9.85 1.61
C SER A 119 3.56 -8.72 1.33
N GLY A 120 3.49 -7.61 2.07
CA GLY A 120 4.38 -6.46 1.86
C GLY A 120 5.82 -6.74 2.28
N VAL A 121 6.78 -6.17 1.55
CA VAL A 121 8.20 -6.16 1.93
C VAL A 121 8.42 -5.06 2.98
N MET A 122 8.18 -5.35 4.27
CA MET A 122 8.09 -4.31 5.30
C MET A 122 9.43 -3.66 5.65
N ASP A 123 10.53 -4.37 5.48
CA ASP A 123 11.88 -3.84 5.77
C ASP A 123 12.82 -3.98 4.56
N ILE A 124 12.80 -2.99 3.68
CA ILE A 124 13.67 -2.97 2.49
C ILE A 124 15.17 -2.93 2.84
N THR A 125 15.56 -2.55 4.05
CA THR A 125 16.97 -2.52 4.47
C THR A 125 17.58 -3.92 4.58
N ARG A 126 16.75 -4.96 4.62
CA ARG A 126 17.16 -6.37 4.61
C ARG A 126 17.45 -6.91 3.20
N HIS A 127 17.11 -6.15 2.16
CA HIS A 127 17.15 -6.57 0.76
C HIS A 127 17.94 -5.61 -0.14
N PRO A 128 19.20 -5.25 0.21
CA PRO A 128 19.93 -4.17 -0.45
C PRO A 128 20.19 -4.41 -1.95
N ASP A 129 20.23 -5.67 -2.38
CA ASP A 129 20.53 -6.05 -3.76
C ASP A 129 19.35 -6.73 -4.48
N GLN A 130 18.16 -6.71 -3.87
CA GLN A 130 16.96 -7.35 -4.46
C GLN A 130 16.05 -6.31 -5.10
N TRP A 131 15.21 -6.79 -6.02
CA TRP A 131 14.07 -6.09 -6.65
C TRP A 131 14.40 -4.67 -7.13
N LYS A 132 15.65 -4.42 -7.49
CA LYS A 132 16.16 -3.12 -7.99
C LYS A 132 15.94 -1.92 -7.04
N ILE A 133 15.78 -2.15 -5.74
CA ILE A 133 15.67 -1.07 -4.74
C ILE A 133 16.88 -0.14 -4.80
N ARG A 134 18.06 -0.73 -5.01
CA ARG A 134 19.30 0.00 -5.16
C ARG A 134 19.30 1.01 -6.31
N ASP A 135 18.58 0.72 -7.40
CA ASP A 135 18.48 1.66 -8.53
C ASP A 135 17.71 2.93 -8.12
N VAL A 136 16.79 2.81 -7.16
CA VAL A 136 15.96 3.91 -6.65
C VAL A 136 16.66 4.68 -5.52
N LEU A 137 17.24 3.97 -4.56
CA LEU A 137 17.79 4.56 -3.32
C LEU A 137 19.33 4.61 -3.28
N GLY A 138 19.99 4.14 -4.33
CA GLY A 138 21.45 4.02 -4.38
C GLY A 138 22.00 2.90 -3.49
N PRO A 139 23.35 2.72 -3.44
CA PRO A 139 23.98 1.73 -2.58
C PRO A 139 23.64 1.98 -1.09
N MET A 140 23.13 0.96 -0.38
CA MET A 140 22.64 1.10 0.99
C MET A 140 23.74 1.55 1.96
N ASN A 141 24.97 1.05 1.81
CA ASN A 141 26.11 1.45 2.67
C ASN A 141 26.41 2.95 2.61
N ALA A 142 26.21 3.59 1.45
CA ALA A 142 26.41 5.03 1.26
C ALA A 142 25.14 5.85 1.58
N ASN A 143 23.95 5.22 1.65
CA ASN A 143 22.66 5.91 1.73
C ASN A 143 21.76 5.36 2.86
N LYS A 144 22.35 4.88 3.94
CA LYS A 144 21.61 4.20 5.03
C LYS A 144 20.41 5.03 5.54
N ALA A 145 20.58 6.32 5.74
CA ALA A 145 19.51 7.20 6.22
C ALA A 145 18.33 7.29 5.22
N LEU A 146 18.64 7.32 3.90
CA LEU A 146 17.61 7.32 2.85
C LEU A 146 16.85 6.00 2.84
N TRP A 147 17.53 4.86 2.89
CA TRP A 147 16.89 3.54 2.99
C TRP A 147 15.97 3.43 4.21
N GLN A 148 16.45 3.86 5.37
CA GLN A 148 15.64 3.88 6.59
C GLN A 148 14.44 4.82 6.49
N SER A 149 14.53 5.91 5.74
CA SER A 149 13.43 6.84 5.53
C SER A 149 12.36 6.34 4.58
N TYR A 150 12.65 5.24 3.86
CA TYR A 150 11.70 4.54 3.00
C TYR A 150 11.44 3.08 3.42
N SER A 151 11.96 2.61 4.54
CA SER A 151 11.57 1.32 5.11
C SER A 151 10.33 1.49 5.99
N ALA A 152 9.25 0.74 5.71
CA ALA A 152 8.02 0.79 6.51
C ALA A 152 8.30 0.40 7.98
N GLU A 153 9.13 -0.60 8.22
CA GLU A 153 9.57 -1.03 9.57
C GLU A 153 10.32 0.09 10.30
N GLU A 154 11.26 0.75 9.64
CA GLU A 154 12.05 1.83 10.26
C GLU A 154 11.23 3.10 10.50
N LEU A 155 10.29 3.40 9.62
CA LEU A 155 9.32 4.50 9.81
C LEU A 155 8.40 4.21 10.99
N LEU A 156 7.87 2.98 11.09
CA LEU A 156 6.98 2.58 12.17
C LEU A 156 7.66 2.70 13.55
N LYS A 157 8.92 2.28 13.68
CA LYS A 157 9.71 2.40 14.91
C LYS A 157 9.82 3.83 15.43
N ARG A 158 9.73 4.82 14.54
CA ARG A 158 9.82 6.25 14.85
C ARG A 158 8.47 6.94 14.98
N SER A 159 7.39 6.23 14.69
CA SER A 159 6.03 6.75 14.70
C SER A 159 5.37 6.60 16.07
N LYS A 160 4.35 7.41 16.32
CA LYS A 160 3.49 7.29 17.50
C LYS A 160 2.16 6.66 17.11
N ALA A 161 1.57 5.86 17.97
CA ALA A 161 0.30 5.19 17.69
C ALA A 161 -0.90 6.17 17.54
N ALA A 162 -0.85 7.29 18.23
CA ALA A 162 -1.91 8.30 18.17
C ALA A 162 -2.01 8.94 16.77
N GLY A 163 -3.21 8.99 16.22
CA GLY A 163 -3.49 9.59 14.90
C GLY A 163 -3.13 8.70 13.69
N MET A 164 -2.73 7.45 13.94
CA MET A 164 -2.46 6.51 12.86
C MET A 164 -3.75 6.02 12.18
N PRO A 165 -3.69 5.70 10.88
CA PRO A 165 -4.82 5.07 10.20
C PRO A 165 -5.12 3.69 10.78
N ALA A 166 -6.32 3.18 10.55
CA ALA A 166 -6.59 1.77 10.78
C ALA A 166 -5.71 0.89 9.87
N MET A 167 -5.18 -0.21 10.40
CA MET A 167 -4.16 -1.03 9.72
C MET A 167 -4.62 -2.49 9.57
N LEU A 168 -4.42 -3.06 8.37
CA LEU A 168 -4.57 -4.48 8.10
C LEU A 168 -3.34 -5.01 7.37
N ILE A 169 -2.77 -6.10 7.88
CA ILE A 169 -1.64 -6.80 7.26
C ILE A 169 -2.02 -8.26 7.06
N THR A 170 -1.90 -8.78 5.85
CA THR A 170 -2.02 -10.20 5.59
C THR A 170 -0.79 -10.74 4.89
N THR A 171 -0.45 -12.01 5.12
CA THR A 171 0.67 -12.69 4.45
C THR A 171 0.39 -14.17 4.28
N GLY A 172 0.83 -14.74 3.15
CA GLY A 172 0.73 -16.17 2.89
C GLY A 172 1.65 -16.96 3.82
N GLN A 173 1.16 -18.03 4.44
CA GLN A 173 1.93 -18.85 5.38
C GLN A 173 3.16 -19.50 4.74
N GLN A 174 3.10 -19.79 3.45
CA GLN A 174 4.18 -20.39 2.67
C GLN A 174 5.01 -19.35 1.90
N ASP A 175 4.74 -18.05 2.10
CA ASP A 175 5.51 -16.96 1.52
C ASP A 175 6.83 -16.76 2.26
N ALA A 176 7.83 -17.58 1.93
CA ALA A 176 9.13 -17.57 2.59
C ALA A 176 9.89 -16.24 2.43
N TYR A 177 9.52 -15.42 1.44
CA TYR A 177 10.19 -14.14 1.18
C TYR A 177 9.88 -13.10 2.24
N VAL A 178 8.62 -13.00 2.68
CA VAL A 178 8.17 -11.86 3.49
C VAL A 178 7.49 -12.25 4.81
N VAL A 179 7.14 -13.52 5.05
CA VAL A 179 6.55 -13.96 6.33
C VAL A 179 7.38 -13.53 7.55
N PRO A 180 8.71 -13.76 7.59
CA PRO A 180 9.52 -13.37 8.75
C PRO A 180 9.47 -11.85 9.01
N GLU A 181 9.44 -11.05 7.93
CA GLU A 181 9.37 -9.59 8.04
C GLU A 181 7.99 -9.11 8.48
N ASN A 182 6.92 -9.70 7.93
CA ASN A 182 5.55 -9.35 8.34
C ASN A 182 5.30 -9.70 9.81
N ARG A 183 5.88 -10.80 10.31
CA ARG A 183 5.86 -11.14 11.75
C ARG A 183 6.63 -10.12 12.59
N ALA A 184 7.84 -9.71 12.14
CA ALA A 184 8.63 -8.68 12.82
C ALA A 184 7.89 -7.33 12.85
N PHE A 185 7.28 -6.93 11.73
CA PHE A 185 6.47 -5.72 11.62
C PHE A 185 5.26 -5.75 12.56
N ARG A 186 4.52 -6.86 12.61
CA ARG A 186 3.45 -7.10 13.58
C ARG A 186 3.94 -6.93 15.02
N ASP A 187 5.10 -7.49 15.34
CA ASP A 187 5.66 -7.41 16.69
C ASP A 187 6.09 -5.97 17.04
N THR A 188 6.54 -5.19 16.06
CA THR A 188 6.82 -3.76 16.23
C THR A 188 5.53 -2.98 16.47
N LEU A 189 4.46 -3.26 15.71
CA LEU A 189 3.14 -2.68 15.94
C LEU A 189 2.64 -2.95 17.36
N ARG A 190 2.74 -4.21 17.80
CA ARG A 190 2.32 -4.64 19.14
C ARG A 190 3.10 -3.91 20.24
N ARG A 191 4.43 -3.86 20.14
CA ARG A 191 5.29 -3.16 21.12
C ARG A 191 5.03 -1.67 21.17
N GLY A 192 4.70 -1.05 20.02
CA GLY A 192 4.38 0.38 19.93
C GLY A 192 2.96 0.75 20.35
N GLY A 193 2.12 -0.24 20.73
CA GLY A 193 0.73 0.00 21.13
C GLY A 193 -0.18 0.46 19.98
N PHE A 194 0.15 0.13 18.74
CA PHE A 194 -0.66 0.45 17.57
C PHE A 194 -1.91 -0.43 17.49
N SER A 195 -3.01 0.12 17.00
CA SER A 195 -4.19 -0.66 16.65
C SER A 195 -4.04 -1.24 15.24
N TYR A 196 -4.12 -2.56 15.10
CA TYR A 196 -3.97 -3.25 13.82
C TYR A 196 -4.71 -4.57 13.79
N GLN A 197 -4.94 -5.05 12.57
CA GLN A 197 -5.34 -6.43 12.29
C GLN A 197 -4.20 -7.13 11.56
N TYR A 198 -3.92 -8.39 11.94
CA TYR A 198 -2.89 -9.20 11.32
C TYR A 198 -3.42 -10.60 11.07
N ARG A 199 -3.19 -11.14 9.88
CA ARG A 199 -3.60 -12.48 9.49
C ARG A 199 -2.52 -13.18 8.67
N GLU A 200 -2.28 -14.44 8.97
CA GLU A 200 -1.58 -15.37 8.11
C GLU A 200 -2.59 -16.40 7.58
N ALA A 201 -2.66 -16.59 6.26
CA ALA A 201 -3.52 -17.57 5.63
C ALA A 201 -2.69 -18.47 4.68
N PRO A 202 -3.15 -19.68 4.35
CA PRO A 202 -2.45 -20.52 3.38
C PRO A 202 -2.24 -19.77 2.05
N GLY A 203 -1.04 -19.83 1.50
CA GLY A 203 -0.72 -19.21 0.22
C GLY A 203 0.75 -18.84 0.07
N LEU A 204 1.14 -18.54 -1.15
CA LEU A 204 2.48 -18.16 -1.57
C LEU A 204 2.55 -16.66 -1.88
N HIS A 205 3.71 -16.19 -2.42
CA HIS A 205 3.88 -14.81 -2.89
C HIS A 205 3.36 -14.66 -4.32
N ASP A 206 2.05 -14.82 -4.52
CA ASP A 206 1.46 -14.84 -5.85
C ASP A 206 0.03 -14.27 -5.90
N TRP A 207 -0.45 -14.12 -7.14
CA TRP A 207 -1.78 -13.58 -7.40
C TRP A 207 -2.92 -14.49 -6.91
N THR A 208 -2.72 -15.78 -6.72
CA THR A 208 -3.74 -16.66 -6.15
C THR A 208 -4.06 -16.21 -4.73
N TYR A 209 -3.02 -16.09 -3.91
CA TYR A 209 -3.15 -15.60 -2.53
C TYR A 209 -3.75 -14.17 -2.48
N TRP A 210 -3.26 -13.26 -3.30
CA TRP A 210 -3.73 -11.86 -3.27
C TRP A 210 -5.18 -11.72 -3.71
N LEU A 211 -5.66 -12.53 -4.66
CA LEU A 211 -7.07 -12.55 -5.06
C LEU A 211 -7.97 -13.11 -3.96
N ASP A 212 -7.53 -14.13 -3.23
CA ASP A 212 -8.27 -14.71 -2.11
C ASP A 212 -8.39 -13.72 -0.94
N GLU A 213 -7.36 -12.92 -0.65
CA GLU A 213 -7.37 -11.93 0.43
C GLU A 213 -8.01 -10.57 0.03
N LEU A 214 -8.11 -10.25 -1.26
CA LEU A 214 -8.62 -8.97 -1.75
C LEU A 214 -10.01 -8.60 -1.20
N PRO A 215 -11.01 -9.50 -1.11
CA PRO A 215 -12.31 -9.18 -0.53
C PRO A 215 -12.22 -8.75 0.95
N LEU A 216 -11.35 -9.37 1.74
CA LEU A 216 -11.12 -9.01 3.15
C LEU A 216 -10.56 -7.59 3.25
N HIS A 217 -9.54 -7.27 2.43
CA HIS A 217 -8.93 -5.94 2.42
C HIS A 217 -9.93 -4.87 2.01
N VAL A 218 -10.73 -5.12 0.98
CA VAL A 218 -11.75 -4.16 0.52
C VAL A 218 -12.83 -3.95 1.59
N ALA A 219 -13.32 -5.01 2.23
CA ALA A 219 -14.29 -4.90 3.32
C ALA A 219 -13.73 -4.14 4.53
N PHE A 220 -12.45 -4.36 4.87
CA PHE A 220 -11.74 -3.60 5.91
C PHE A 220 -11.75 -2.10 5.60
N HIS A 221 -11.34 -1.71 4.38
CA HIS A 221 -11.34 -0.31 3.97
C HIS A 221 -12.76 0.28 3.99
N ALA A 222 -13.76 -0.42 3.48
CA ALA A 222 -15.15 0.00 3.51
C ALA A 222 -15.64 0.25 4.95
N GLY A 223 -15.38 -0.69 5.86
CA GLY A 223 -15.74 -0.59 7.27
C GLY A 223 -15.14 0.61 8.00
N VAL A 224 -13.99 1.10 7.55
CA VAL A 224 -13.34 2.32 8.10
C VAL A 224 -13.84 3.58 7.42
N LEU A 225 -13.94 3.57 6.10
CA LEU A 225 -14.19 4.76 5.29
C LEU A 225 -15.66 5.20 5.29
N HIS A 226 -16.60 4.34 5.68
CA HIS A 226 -18.02 4.68 5.80
C HIS A 226 -18.44 5.16 7.21
N ARG A 227 -17.53 5.18 8.16
CA ARG A 227 -17.72 5.79 9.48
C ARG A 227 -17.47 7.29 9.41
#